data_d41d1e842c6e47149f939d8e50362f7d
#
_entry.id   d41d1e842c6e47149f939d8e50362f7d
#
_cell.length_a   1.000
_cell.length_b   1.000
_cell.length_c   1.000
_cell.angle_alpha   90.00
_cell.angle_beta   90.00
_cell.angle_gamma   90.00
#
_symmetry.space_group_name_H-M   'P 1'
#
loop_
_entity.id
_entity.type
_entity.pdbx_description
1 polymer ?
#
loop_
_entity_poly.entity_id
_entity_poly.type
_entity_poly.pdbx_seq_one_letter_code
_entity_poly.pdbx_strand_id
1 'polypeptide(L)'
;MKLDLRHLGDEKIKSKLGGIREISIKFSGIDPAQEMLDVRPVCHYMMGGIHTNIDGAAELQGVWAAGEAACNSVHGANRLGANSTSECIVWGKITGSLASDYIEKQYTPSQFPSHLVTDEETRIYDGIFRGRGEVNPYEIKQEILSLIHI
;
A
#
# COMPACT_ATOMS: atom_id res chain seq x y z
N MET A 1 10.43 2.06 -21.87
CA MET A 1 9.16 1.63 -22.51
C MET A 1 8.36 2.88 -22.81
N LYS A 2 7.56 2.88 -23.89
CA LYS A 2 6.74 4.02 -24.28
C LYS A 2 5.27 3.62 -24.32
N LEU A 3 4.40 4.46 -23.80
CA LEU A 3 2.94 4.32 -23.87
C LEU A 3 2.40 5.32 -24.91
N ASP A 4 1.77 4.80 -25.95
CA ASP A 4 1.18 5.63 -27.00
C ASP A 4 -0.35 5.75 -26.82
N LEU A 5 -0.81 6.95 -26.53
CA LEU A 5 -2.22 7.27 -26.36
C LEU A 5 -2.78 8.11 -27.53
N ARG A 6 -1.93 8.51 -28.49
CA ARG A 6 -2.31 9.43 -29.59
C ARG A 6 -3.41 8.88 -30.47
N HIS A 7 -3.55 7.55 -30.56
CA HIS A 7 -4.63 6.88 -31.30
C HIS A 7 -6.04 7.18 -30.76
N LEU A 8 -6.15 7.64 -29.50
CA LEU A 8 -7.42 8.00 -28.90
C LEU A 8 -7.95 9.35 -29.37
N GLY A 9 -7.09 10.23 -29.85
CA GLY A 9 -7.41 11.59 -30.25
C GLY A 9 -7.52 12.57 -29.07
N ASP A 10 -7.30 13.86 -29.35
CA ASP A 10 -7.24 14.93 -28.35
C ASP A 10 -8.52 15.05 -27.51
N GLU A 11 -9.69 15.03 -28.14
CA GLU A 11 -10.97 15.17 -27.45
C GLU A 11 -11.24 14.05 -26.45
N LYS A 12 -10.92 12.81 -26.80
CA LYS A 12 -11.12 11.65 -25.93
C LYS A 12 -10.13 11.68 -24.77
N ILE A 13 -8.89 12.03 -25.02
CA ILE A 13 -7.88 12.22 -23.96
C ILE A 13 -8.31 13.32 -23.01
N LYS A 14 -8.75 14.46 -23.53
CA LYS A 14 -9.24 15.59 -22.72
C LYS A 14 -10.45 15.21 -21.85
N SER A 15 -11.43 14.50 -22.42
CA SER A 15 -12.67 14.17 -21.72
C SER A 15 -12.55 13.00 -20.74
N LYS A 16 -11.72 11.99 -21.05
CA LYS A 16 -11.62 10.74 -20.28
C LYS A 16 -10.33 10.62 -19.46
N LEU A 17 -9.26 11.27 -19.90
CA LEU A 17 -7.92 11.18 -19.29
C LEU A 17 -7.37 12.56 -18.94
N GLY A 18 -8.24 13.57 -18.72
CA GLY A 18 -7.85 14.95 -18.46
C GLY A 18 -6.87 15.10 -17.29
N GLY A 19 -7.09 14.39 -16.20
CA GLY A 19 -6.18 14.39 -15.04
C GLY A 19 -4.80 13.79 -15.37
N ILE A 20 -4.76 12.70 -16.13
CA ILE A 20 -3.51 12.09 -16.58
C ILE A 20 -2.75 13.04 -17.52
N ARG A 21 -3.46 13.68 -18.46
CA ARG A 21 -2.89 14.68 -19.34
C ARG A 21 -2.26 15.83 -18.56
N GLU A 22 -2.99 16.38 -17.60
CA GLU A 22 -2.53 17.50 -16.77
C GLU A 22 -1.26 17.14 -15.96
N ILE A 23 -1.26 15.97 -15.31
CA ILE A 23 -0.12 15.47 -14.55
C ILE A 23 1.09 15.26 -15.48
N SER A 24 0.89 14.67 -16.65
CA SER A 24 1.93 14.43 -17.63
C SER A 24 2.58 15.74 -18.10
N ILE A 25 1.77 16.72 -18.48
CA ILE A 25 2.29 18.03 -18.90
C ILE A 25 3.05 18.72 -17.76
N LYS A 26 2.50 18.71 -16.54
CA LYS A 26 3.11 19.39 -15.39
C LYS A 26 4.44 18.75 -14.95
N PHE A 27 4.54 17.45 -14.91
CA PHE A 27 5.69 16.75 -14.34
C PHE A 27 6.71 16.26 -15.39
N SER A 28 6.26 15.98 -16.60
CA SER A 28 7.12 15.45 -17.66
C SER A 28 7.29 16.39 -18.85
N GLY A 29 6.47 17.45 -18.95
CA GLY A 29 6.44 18.35 -20.10
C GLY A 29 5.86 17.70 -21.36
N ILE A 30 5.24 16.52 -21.25
CA ILE A 30 4.74 15.71 -22.38
C ILE A 30 3.23 15.79 -22.45
N ASP A 31 2.69 16.21 -23.60
CA ASP A 31 1.26 16.08 -23.88
C ASP A 31 0.97 14.71 -24.51
N PRO A 32 0.26 13.80 -23.81
CA PRO A 32 -0.02 12.46 -24.31
C PRO A 32 -0.93 12.40 -25.54
N ALA A 33 -1.55 13.53 -25.93
CA ALA A 33 -2.26 13.64 -27.19
C ALA A 33 -1.32 13.81 -28.40
N GLN A 34 -0.09 14.27 -28.16
CA GLN A 34 0.88 14.58 -29.20
C GLN A 34 2.11 13.69 -29.17
N GLU A 35 2.55 13.28 -27.96
CA GLU A 35 3.78 12.53 -27.75
C GLU A 35 3.52 11.27 -26.91
N MET A 36 4.42 10.30 -27.03
CA MET A 36 4.38 9.06 -26.24
C MET A 36 4.94 9.31 -24.83
N LEU A 37 4.23 8.79 -23.82
CA LEU A 37 4.66 8.83 -22.43
C LEU A 37 5.78 7.83 -22.14
N ASP A 38 6.77 8.25 -21.36
CA ASP A 38 7.75 7.35 -20.78
C ASP A 38 7.15 6.59 -19.61
N VAL A 39 7.15 5.27 -19.68
CA VAL A 39 6.66 4.39 -18.65
C VAL A 39 7.67 3.30 -18.33
N ARG A 40 7.68 2.85 -17.09
CA ARG A 40 8.51 1.73 -16.63
C ARG A 40 7.76 0.90 -15.60
N PRO A 41 8.03 -0.41 -15.51
CA PRO A 41 7.51 -1.23 -14.42
C PRO A 41 8.02 -0.72 -13.08
N VAL A 42 7.13 -0.63 -12.11
CA VAL A 42 7.43 -0.31 -10.71
C VAL A 42 6.54 -1.16 -9.81
N CYS A 43 6.96 -1.35 -8.57
CA CYS A 43 6.07 -1.93 -7.56
C CYS A 43 4.83 -1.05 -7.44
N HIS A 44 3.65 -1.65 -7.50
CA HIS A 44 2.39 -0.91 -7.48
C HIS A 44 1.52 -1.29 -6.29
N TYR A 45 1.19 -2.56 -6.13
CA TYR A 45 0.24 -3.04 -5.12
C TYR A 45 0.67 -4.40 -4.59
N MET A 46 0.54 -4.58 -3.28
CA MET A 46 0.84 -5.84 -2.61
C MET A 46 -0.46 -6.59 -2.35
N MET A 47 -0.58 -7.82 -2.85
CA MET A 47 -1.73 -8.70 -2.62
C MET A 47 -1.63 -9.50 -1.31
N GLY A 48 -0.45 -9.52 -0.70
CA GLY A 48 -0.20 -10.07 0.62
C GLY A 48 -0.57 -9.09 1.73
N GLY A 49 -0.19 -9.41 2.96
CA GLY A 49 -0.43 -8.56 4.12
C GLY A 49 -0.81 -9.36 5.36
N ILE A 50 -1.50 -8.73 6.30
CA ILE A 50 -2.02 -9.38 7.49
C ILE A 50 -3.10 -10.38 7.06
N HIS A 51 -2.88 -11.68 7.35
CA HIS A 51 -3.87 -12.71 7.08
C HIS A 51 -5.16 -12.42 7.86
N THR A 52 -6.27 -12.36 7.15
CA THR A 52 -7.59 -12.11 7.72
C THR A 52 -8.63 -13.08 7.15
N ASN A 53 -9.69 -13.28 7.90
CA ASN A 53 -10.90 -13.91 7.38
C ASN A 53 -11.70 -12.93 6.48
N ILE A 54 -12.85 -13.37 5.99
CA ILE A 54 -13.69 -12.54 5.11
C ILE A 54 -14.23 -11.28 5.79
N ASP A 55 -14.30 -11.25 7.10
CA ASP A 55 -14.73 -10.10 7.90
C ASP A 55 -13.56 -9.14 8.23
N GLY A 56 -12.38 -9.43 7.73
CA GLY A 56 -11.17 -8.66 7.98
C GLY A 56 -10.55 -8.87 9.37
N ALA A 57 -11.04 -9.83 10.15
CA ALA A 57 -10.46 -10.16 11.45
C ALA A 57 -9.20 -11.00 11.29
N ALA A 58 -8.12 -10.60 11.95
CA ALA A 58 -6.87 -11.35 12.04
C ALA A 58 -6.98 -12.50 13.07
N GLU A 59 -5.99 -13.39 13.07
CA GLU A 59 -5.91 -14.46 14.09
C GLU A 59 -5.73 -13.91 15.50
N LEU A 60 -5.08 -12.76 15.63
CA LEU A 60 -4.93 -12.08 16.92
C LEU A 60 -6.23 -11.37 17.29
N GLN A 61 -6.80 -11.73 18.43
CA GLN A 61 -8.04 -11.16 18.94
C GLN A 61 -7.92 -9.62 19.10
N GLY A 62 -8.92 -8.89 18.64
CA GLY A 62 -8.95 -7.43 18.70
C GLY A 62 -8.16 -6.74 17.59
N VAL A 63 -7.69 -7.48 16.59
CA VAL A 63 -6.98 -6.94 15.44
C VAL A 63 -7.77 -7.20 14.15
N TRP A 64 -7.96 -6.16 13.36
CA TRP A 64 -8.56 -6.21 12.03
C TRP A 64 -7.64 -5.53 11.03
N ALA A 65 -7.71 -5.96 9.78
CA ALA A 65 -7.05 -5.28 8.69
C ALA A 65 -7.98 -5.17 7.47
N ALA A 66 -7.83 -4.09 6.72
CA ALA A 66 -8.62 -3.81 5.53
C ALA A 66 -7.76 -3.14 4.45
N GLY A 67 -8.15 -3.29 3.19
CA GLY A 67 -7.44 -2.73 2.05
C GLY A 67 -6.09 -3.41 1.82
N GLU A 68 -5.14 -2.70 1.27
CA GLU A 68 -3.82 -3.24 0.89
C GLU A 68 -3.03 -3.85 2.05
N ALA A 69 -3.31 -3.45 3.30
CA ALA A 69 -2.68 -4.03 4.49
C ALA A 69 -3.19 -5.44 4.82
N ALA A 70 -4.34 -5.84 4.27
CA ALA A 70 -5.00 -7.11 4.55
C ALA A 70 -4.75 -8.14 3.45
N CYS A 71 -4.66 -9.40 3.86
CA CYS A 71 -4.67 -10.54 2.96
C CYS A 71 -5.90 -11.42 3.26
N ASN A 72 -7.03 -11.05 2.69
CA ASN A 72 -8.28 -11.84 2.73
C ASN A 72 -8.47 -12.70 1.48
N SER A 73 -7.45 -12.82 0.64
CA SER A 73 -7.40 -13.63 -0.59
C SER A 73 -8.33 -13.20 -1.74
N VAL A 74 -9.01 -12.05 -1.65
CA VAL A 74 -9.95 -11.60 -2.71
C VAL A 74 -9.27 -11.27 -4.03
N HIS A 75 -7.98 -10.99 -4.01
CA HIS A 75 -7.20 -10.65 -5.21
C HIS A 75 -6.42 -11.82 -5.79
N GLY A 76 -6.34 -12.94 -5.11
CA GLY A 76 -5.50 -14.07 -5.52
C GLY A 76 -4.04 -13.65 -5.72
N ALA A 77 -3.44 -14.09 -6.81
CA ALA A 77 -2.04 -13.78 -7.13
C ALA A 77 -1.84 -12.37 -7.69
N ASN A 78 -2.88 -11.75 -8.27
CA ASN A 78 -2.79 -10.41 -8.83
C ASN A 78 -4.16 -9.73 -8.86
N ARG A 79 -4.21 -8.51 -8.37
CA ARG A 79 -5.41 -7.68 -8.28
C ARG A 79 -5.88 -7.23 -9.67
N LEU A 80 -7.18 -7.32 -9.93
CA LEU A 80 -7.80 -6.70 -11.10
C LEU A 80 -7.77 -5.18 -10.99
N GLY A 81 -7.66 -4.51 -12.14
CA GLY A 81 -7.60 -3.05 -12.21
C GLY A 81 -8.76 -2.38 -11.46
N ALA A 82 -8.48 -1.28 -10.76
CA ALA A 82 -9.39 -0.45 -9.97
C ALA A 82 -10.00 -1.11 -8.71
N ASN A 83 -9.77 -2.40 -8.43
CA ASN A 83 -10.37 -3.07 -7.28
C ASN A 83 -9.75 -2.70 -5.92
N SER A 84 -8.58 -2.04 -5.89
CA SER A 84 -7.97 -1.61 -4.63
C SER A 84 -8.85 -0.62 -3.85
N THR A 85 -9.38 0.39 -4.52
CA THR A 85 -10.25 1.38 -3.88
C THR A 85 -11.55 0.75 -3.37
N SER A 86 -12.14 -0.15 -4.17
CA SER A 86 -13.36 -0.88 -3.77
C SER A 86 -13.11 -1.74 -2.54
N GLU A 87 -11.98 -2.43 -2.48
CA GLU A 87 -11.58 -3.22 -1.32
C GLU A 87 -11.43 -2.34 -0.07
N CYS A 88 -10.68 -1.24 -0.16
CA CYS A 88 -10.50 -0.33 0.95
C CYS A 88 -11.83 0.18 1.52
N ILE A 89 -12.78 0.54 0.66
CA ILE A 89 -14.09 1.05 1.08
C ILE A 89 -14.95 -0.06 1.71
N VAL A 90 -15.04 -1.21 1.06
CA VAL A 90 -15.90 -2.31 1.51
C VAL A 90 -15.40 -2.88 2.82
N TRP A 91 -14.15 -3.33 2.85
CA TRP A 91 -13.58 -3.93 4.06
C TRP A 91 -13.30 -2.91 5.16
N GLY A 92 -12.96 -1.67 4.83
CA GLY A 92 -12.87 -0.60 5.82
C GLY A 92 -14.18 -0.37 6.56
N LYS A 93 -15.32 -0.44 5.86
CA LYS A 93 -16.64 -0.37 6.49
C LYS A 93 -16.93 -1.60 7.36
N ILE A 94 -16.69 -2.80 6.84
CA ILE A 94 -16.95 -4.07 7.56
C ILE A 94 -16.11 -4.11 8.84
N THR A 95 -14.80 -3.95 8.72
CA THR A 95 -13.87 -4.02 9.85
C THR A 95 -14.13 -2.93 10.88
N GLY A 96 -14.43 -1.70 10.44
CA GLY A 96 -14.76 -0.60 11.34
C GLY A 96 -16.01 -0.87 12.17
N SER A 97 -17.05 -1.43 11.55
CA SER A 97 -18.26 -1.82 12.26
C SER A 97 -18.00 -2.94 13.29
N LEU A 98 -17.28 -3.98 12.89
CA LEU A 98 -16.95 -5.11 13.77
C LEU A 98 -16.02 -4.71 14.92
N ALA A 99 -15.07 -3.83 14.68
CA ALA A 99 -14.19 -3.30 15.71
C ALA A 99 -14.99 -2.46 16.74
N SER A 100 -15.95 -1.65 16.28
CA SER A 100 -16.85 -0.91 17.17
C SER A 100 -17.67 -1.84 18.03
N ASP A 101 -18.29 -2.84 17.43
CA ASP A 101 -19.07 -3.86 18.15
C ASP A 101 -18.24 -4.64 19.19
N TYR A 102 -16.99 -4.93 18.85
CA TYR A 102 -16.07 -5.60 19.77
C TYR A 102 -15.74 -4.73 20.98
N ILE A 103 -15.44 -3.45 20.77
CA ILE A 103 -15.16 -2.50 21.85
C ILE A 103 -16.37 -2.39 22.79
N GLU A 104 -17.57 -2.27 22.24
CA GLU A 104 -18.79 -2.14 23.05
C GLU A 104 -19.13 -3.38 23.87
N LYS A 105 -18.86 -4.58 23.33
CA LYS A 105 -19.33 -5.84 23.92
C LYS A 105 -18.26 -6.61 24.69
N GLN A 106 -17.02 -6.49 24.31
CA GLN A 106 -15.95 -7.40 24.76
C GLN A 106 -14.71 -6.71 25.31
N TYR A 107 -14.53 -5.42 25.01
CA TYR A 107 -13.32 -4.74 25.41
C TYR A 107 -13.37 -4.31 26.87
N THR A 108 -12.42 -4.83 27.66
CA THR A 108 -12.12 -4.33 29.00
C THR A 108 -10.77 -3.62 28.94
N PRO A 109 -10.71 -2.32 29.20
CA PRO A 109 -9.45 -1.60 29.21
C PRO A 109 -8.49 -2.25 30.21
N SER A 110 -7.36 -2.76 29.75
CA SER A 110 -6.25 -3.19 30.61
C SER A 110 -5.29 -2.03 30.79
N GLN A 111 -4.61 -1.98 31.94
CA GLN A 111 -3.52 -1.03 32.09
C GLN A 111 -2.42 -1.38 31.06
N PHE A 112 -2.12 -0.42 30.20
CA PHE A 112 -1.05 -0.59 29.23
C PHE A 112 0.30 -0.59 29.99
N PRO A 113 1.15 -1.61 29.82
CA PRO A 113 2.44 -1.65 30.48
C PRO A 113 3.35 -0.53 29.96
N SER A 114 3.61 0.50 30.80
CA SER A 114 4.39 1.67 30.41
C SER A 114 5.81 1.32 29.90
N HIS A 115 6.38 0.22 30.39
CA HIS A 115 7.71 -0.23 29.94
C HIS A 115 7.75 -0.56 28.45
N LEU A 116 6.65 -1.06 27.86
CA LEU A 116 6.61 -1.35 26.41
C LEU A 116 6.78 -0.08 25.56
N VAL A 117 6.25 1.05 26.04
CA VAL A 117 6.46 2.35 25.37
C VAL A 117 7.90 2.76 25.49
N THR A 118 8.45 2.71 26.70
CA THR A 118 9.84 3.12 26.97
C THR A 118 10.85 2.24 26.21
N ASP A 119 10.60 0.94 26.16
CA ASP A 119 11.45 -0.02 25.43
C ASP A 119 11.43 0.28 23.94
N GLU A 120 10.26 0.56 23.37
CA GLU A 120 10.13 0.88 21.95
C GLU A 120 10.70 2.28 21.63
N GLU A 121 10.52 3.26 22.49
CA GLU A 121 11.20 4.56 22.35
C GLU A 121 12.71 4.39 22.34
N THR A 122 13.27 3.61 23.27
CA THR A 122 14.70 3.30 23.32
C THR A 122 15.16 2.60 22.05
N ARG A 123 14.43 1.60 21.59
CA ARG A 123 14.74 0.89 20.34
C ARG A 123 14.79 1.84 19.14
N ILE A 124 13.82 2.73 19.03
CA ILE A 124 13.73 3.67 17.91
C ILE A 124 14.80 4.77 18.01
N TYR A 125 14.84 5.48 19.13
CA TYR A 125 15.69 6.67 19.24
C TYR A 125 17.16 6.32 19.46
N ASP A 126 17.46 5.35 20.28
CA ASP A 126 18.85 4.98 20.58
C ASP A 126 19.38 3.93 19.60
N GLY A 127 18.56 2.94 19.22
CA GLY A 127 18.97 1.89 18.29
C GLY A 127 19.01 2.34 16.84
N ILE A 128 17.97 3.05 16.36
CA ILE A 128 17.85 3.40 14.94
C ILE A 128 18.39 4.80 14.66
N PHE A 129 17.90 5.83 15.35
CA PHE A 129 18.26 7.22 15.02
C PHE A 129 19.64 7.65 15.53
N ARG A 130 20.08 7.17 16.69
CA ARG A 130 21.38 7.47 17.26
C ARG A 130 22.43 6.39 16.98
N GLY A 131 21.98 5.19 16.67
CA GLY A 131 22.85 4.09 16.30
C GLY A 131 23.56 4.36 14.98
N ARG A 132 24.88 4.19 14.94
CA ARG A 132 25.63 4.13 13.69
C ARG A 132 25.65 2.68 13.24
N GLY A 133 24.73 2.35 12.34
CA GLY A 133 24.71 1.02 11.73
C GLY A 133 26.00 0.77 10.93
N GLU A 134 26.57 -0.40 11.08
CA GLU A 134 27.76 -0.81 10.31
C GLU A 134 27.41 -1.30 8.90
N VAL A 135 26.12 -1.56 8.64
CA VAL A 135 25.66 -2.15 7.40
C VAL A 135 24.95 -1.10 6.55
N ASN A 136 25.38 -0.96 5.31
CA ASN A 136 24.77 -0.06 4.35
C ASN A 136 23.46 -0.68 3.81
N PRO A 137 22.29 -0.06 4.01
CA PRO A 137 21.00 -0.59 3.54
C PRO A 137 20.94 -0.75 2.02
N TYR A 138 21.72 0.02 1.26
CA TYR A 138 21.79 -0.11 -0.19
C TYR A 138 22.53 -1.38 -0.62
N GLU A 139 23.50 -1.85 0.14
CA GLU A 139 24.19 -3.12 -0.10
C GLU A 139 23.26 -4.29 0.14
N ILE A 140 22.53 -4.30 1.27
CA ILE A 140 21.49 -5.30 1.55
C ILE A 140 20.44 -5.32 0.43
N LYS A 141 19.99 -4.16 -0.02
CA LYS A 141 19.05 -4.07 -1.14
C LYS A 141 19.61 -4.69 -2.42
N GLN A 142 20.86 -4.46 -2.73
CA GLN A 142 21.52 -5.06 -3.91
C GLN A 142 21.64 -6.59 -3.76
N GLU A 143 21.97 -7.09 -2.60
CA GLU A 143 22.00 -8.54 -2.33
C GLU A 143 20.61 -9.16 -2.52
N ILE A 144 19.57 -8.59 -1.93
CA ILE A 144 18.18 -9.07 -2.09
C ILE A 144 17.79 -9.08 -3.57
N LEU A 145 18.07 -8.01 -4.30
CA LEU A 145 17.77 -7.93 -5.73
C LEU A 145 18.57 -8.95 -6.57
N SER A 146 19.77 -9.31 -6.15
CA SER A 146 20.58 -10.33 -6.83
C SER A 146 19.99 -11.75 -6.69
N LEU A 147 19.29 -12.02 -5.59
CA LEU A 147 18.63 -13.31 -5.31
C LEU A 147 17.36 -13.52 -6.16
N ILE A 148 16.77 -12.44 -6.69
CA ILE A 148 15.54 -12.49 -7.49
C ILE A 148 15.84 -12.92 -8.95
N HIS A 149 17.09 -12.95 -9.34
CA HIS A 149 17.56 -13.33 -10.68
C HIS A 149 18.00 -14.80 -10.81
N ILE A 150 17.66 -15.65 -9.84
CA ILE A 150 17.94 -17.09 -9.89
C ILE A 150 16.80 -17.84 -10.58
#